data_bf297672e47626df2b77f0e723e37ecf
#
_entry.id   bf297672e47626df2b77f0e723e37ecf
#
_cell.length_a   1.000
_cell.length_b   1.000
_cell.length_c   1.000
_cell.angle_alpha   90.00
_cell.angle_beta   90.00
_cell.angle_gamma   90.00
#
_symmetry.space_group_name_H-M   'P 1'
#
loop_
_entity.id
_entity.type
_entity.pdbx_description
1 polymer ?
#
loop_
_entity_poly.entity_id
_entity_poly.type
_entity_poly.pdbx_seq_one_letter_code
_entity_poly.pdbx_strand_id
1 'polypeptide(L)'
;RKELYDRLMKGVNIDEHPEIKIKKRIDKLNQLIENESSKLDRLIDTYLDETIDVTMYDMFQKKVSSRIEKYKIEKIELEKQCESIEPLEVRIENVKKKIRRLLDISYNGVDEKIIEEFVDKIIVHKDYFEWKFNFMNEPIKLVISGKSKADCLLKEI
;
A
#
# COMPACT_ATOMS: atom_id res chain seq x y z
N ARG A 1 23.59 9.03 10.17
CA ARG A 1 22.83 9.39 8.93
C ARG A 1 22.17 8.18 8.27
N LYS A 2 22.93 7.14 7.93
CA LYS A 2 22.42 5.95 7.25
C LYS A 2 21.36 5.23 8.08
N GLU A 3 21.62 5.03 9.35
CA GLU A 3 20.72 4.37 10.29
C GLU A 3 19.37 5.11 10.43
N LEU A 4 19.39 6.43 10.56
CA LEU A 4 18.19 7.25 10.62
C LEU A 4 17.43 7.22 9.28
N TYR A 5 18.12 7.26 8.14
CA TYR A 5 17.50 7.09 6.83
C TYR A 5 16.79 5.74 6.71
N ASP A 6 17.46 4.66 7.10
CA ASP A 6 16.92 3.31 7.02
C ASP A 6 15.68 3.14 7.93
N ARG A 7 15.67 3.78 9.09
CA ARG A 7 14.52 3.78 10.01
C ARG A 7 13.35 4.58 9.45
N LEU A 8 13.59 5.78 8.93
CA LEU A 8 12.55 6.58 8.27
C LEU A 8 11.94 5.85 7.09
N MET A 9 12.75 5.16 6.29
CA MET A 9 12.26 4.34 5.18
C MET A 9 11.42 3.14 5.63
N LYS A 10 11.77 2.50 6.76
CA LYS A 10 10.96 1.40 7.33
C LYS A 10 9.58 1.86 7.82
N GLY A 11 9.46 3.10 8.30
CA GLY A 11 8.19 3.68 8.71
C GLY A 11 7.26 4.05 7.55
N VAL A 12 7.76 4.02 6.31
CA VAL A 12 6.93 4.23 5.12
C VAL A 12 6.13 2.95 4.85
N ASN A 13 4.84 2.98 5.11
CA ASN A 13 3.97 1.82 4.87
C ASN A 13 3.65 1.69 3.38
N ILE A 14 4.47 0.91 2.68
CA ILE A 14 4.31 0.63 1.26
C ILE A 14 3.10 -0.28 1.00
N ASP A 15 2.84 -1.23 1.91
CA ASP A 15 1.76 -2.23 1.75
C ASP A 15 0.35 -1.64 1.76
N GLU A 16 0.16 -0.46 2.33
CA GLU A 16 -1.11 0.26 2.30
C GLU A 16 -1.32 1.10 1.05
N HIS A 17 -0.34 1.15 0.16
CA HIS A 17 -0.49 1.92 -1.07
C HIS A 17 -1.66 1.39 -1.91
N PRO A 18 -2.56 2.28 -2.43
CA PRO A 18 -3.73 1.85 -3.19
C PRO A 18 -3.39 0.96 -4.38
N GLU A 19 -2.29 1.24 -5.09
CA GLU A 19 -1.82 0.41 -6.21
C GLU A 19 -1.56 -1.04 -5.80
N ILE A 20 -0.95 -1.29 -4.64
CA ILE A 20 -0.69 -2.65 -4.15
C ILE A 20 -2.00 -3.36 -3.82
N LYS A 21 -2.94 -2.66 -3.18
CA LYS A 21 -4.26 -3.23 -2.85
C LYS A 21 -5.03 -3.60 -4.11
N ILE A 22 -5.00 -2.73 -5.11
CA ILE A 22 -5.65 -2.97 -6.40
C ILE A 22 -4.99 -4.15 -7.12
N LYS A 23 -3.66 -4.19 -7.22
CA LYS A 23 -2.94 -5.31 -7.84
C LYS A 23 -3.26 -6.65 -7.17
N LYS A 24 -3.25 -6.72 -5.84
CA LYS A 24 -3.66 -7.93 -5.10
C LYS A 24 -5.11 -8.35 -5.41
N ARG A 25 -6.02 -7.39 -5.60
CA ARG A 25 -7.40 -7.69 -5.99
C ARG A 25 -7.51 -8.20 -7.41
N ILE A 26 -6.76 -7.60 -8.35
CA ILE A 26 -6.69 -8.06 -9.75
C ILE A 26 -6.14 -9.50 -9.81
N ASP A 27 -5.09 -9.82 -9.07
CA ASP A 27 -4.54 -11.19 -9.01
C ASP A 27 -5.57 -12.19 -8.51
N LYS A 28 -6.33 -11.83 -7.48
CA LYS A 28 -7.43 -12.65 -6.98
C LYS A 28 -8.54 -12.85 -8.02
N LEU A 29 -8.89 -11.81 -8.77
CA LEU A 29 -9.88 -11.90 -9.85
C LEU A 29 -9.39 -12.81 -10.98
N ASN A 30 -8.11 -12.73 -11.35
CA ASN A 30 -7.50 -13.63 -12.35
C ASN A 30 -7.64 -15.10 -11.91
N GLN A 31 -7.33 -15.42 -10.64
CA GLN A 31 -7.51 -16.76 -10.09
C GLN A 31 -8.99 -17.22 -10.12
N LEU A 32 -9.93 -16.31 -9.81
CA LEU A 32 -11.35 -16.62 -9.87
C LEU A 32 -11.81 -16.90 -11.31
N ILE A 33 -11.36 -16.11 -12.28
CA ILE A 33 -11.65 -16.31 -13.70
C ILE A 33 -11.13 -17.66 -14.18
N GLU A 34 -9.89 -18.00 -13.84
CA GLU A 34 -9.27 -19.28 -14.19
C GLU A 34 -10.03 -20.47 -13.59
N ASN A 35 -10.40 -20.36 -12.29
CA ASN A 35 -11.18 -21.39 -11.62
C ASN A 35 -12.58 -21.58 -12.25
N GLU A 36 -13.27 -20.49 -12.60
CA GLU A 36 -14.58 -20.60 -13.26
C GLU A 36 -14.42 -21.12 -14.70
N SER A 37 -13.35 -20.76 -15.44
CA SER A 37 -13.05 -21.31 -16.76
C SER A 37 -12.83 -22.83 -16.70
N SER A 38 -12.05 -23.30 -15.73
CA SER A 38 -11.86 -24.75 -15.51
C SER A 38 -13.17 -25.50 -15.20
N LYS A 39 -14.17 -24.81 -14.60
CA LYS A 39 -15.51 -25.42 -14.42
C LYS A 39 -16.27 -25.54 -15.74
N LEU A 40 -16.10 -24.57 -16.66
CA LEU A 40 -16.67 -24.68 -18.00
C LEU A 40 -16.08 -25.87 -18.78
N ASP A 41 -14.76 -26.06 -18.70
CA ASP A 41 -14.11 -27.19 -19.36
C ASP A 41 -14.66 -28.52 -18.83
N ARG A 42 -14.75 -28.67 -17.51
CA ARG A 42 -15.36 -29.88 -16.89
C ARG A 42 -16.84 -30.05 -17.24
N LEU A 43 -17.58 -28.96 -17.38
CA LEU A 43 -18.99 -29.01 -17.78
C LEU A 43 -19.14 -29.54 -19.20
N ILE A 44 -18.21 -29.15 -20.10
CA ILE A 44 -18.16 -29.68 -21.48
C ILE A 44 -17.90 -31.19 -21.44
N ASP A 45 -16.91 -31.64 -20.68
CA ASP A 45 -16.59 -33.07 -20.53
C ASP A 45 -17.81 -33.87 -20.03
N THR A 46 -18.47 -33.34 -18.98
CA THR A 46 -19.67 -33.98 -18.39
C THR A 46 -20.84 -34.06 -19.38
N TYR A 47 -20.98 -33.06 -20.26
CA TYR A 47 -22.00 -33.08 -21.32
C TYR A 47 -21.63 -34.09 -22.42
N LEU A 48 -20.37 -34.16 -22.84
CA LEU A 48 -19.88 -35.10 -23.82
C LEU A 48 -19.98 -36.56 -23.35
N ASP A 49 -19.86 -36.78 -22.05
CA ASP A 49 -20.08 -38.09 -21.39
C ASP A 49 -21.56 -38.44 -21.20
N GLU A 50 -22.47 -37.64 -21.75
CA GLU A 50 -23.95 -37.82 -21.66
C GLU A 50 -24.47 -37.88 -20.23
N THR A 51 -23.72 -37.37 -19.24
CA THR A 51 -24.10 -37.37 -17.81
C THR A 51 -25.12 -36.31 -17.50
N ILE A 52 -25.18 -35.22 -18.28
CA ILE A 52 -26.16 -34.14 -18.18
C ILE A 52 -26.83 -33.90 -19.54
N ASP A 53 -28.08 -33.45 -19.51
CA ASP A 53 -28.78 -33.04 -20.72
C ASP A 53 -28.45 -31.62 -21.17
N VAL A 54 -28.84 -31.27 -22.39
CA VAL A 54 -28.58 -29.96 -22.99
C VAL A 54 -29.15 -28.81 -22.15
N THR A 55 -30.29 -28.99 -21.50
CA THR A 55 -30.95 -27.97 -20.70
C THR A 55 -30.14 -27.64 -19.43
N MET A 56 -29.66 -28.69 -18.77
CA MET A 56 -28.72 -28.52 -17.61
C MET A 56 -27.43 -27.92 -18.03
N TYR A 57 -26.82 -28.34 -19.14
CA TYR A 57 -25.61 -27.76 -19.70
C TYR A 57 -25.77 -26.25 -19.93
N ASP A 58 -26.81 -25.84 -20.65
CA ASP A 58 -27.10 -24.42 -20.96
C ASP A 58 -27.29 -23.58 -19.70
N MET A 59 -28.00 -24.11 -18.71
CA MET A 59 -28.20 -23.42 -17.44
C MET A 59 -26.89 -23.21 -16.68
N PHE A 60 -26.08 -24.23 -16.58
CA PHE A 60 -24.76 -24.10 -15.88
C PHE A 60 -23.80 -23.23 -16.65
N GLN A 61 -23.72 -23.37 -17.97
CA GLN A 61 -22.88 -22.54 -18.82
C GLN A 61 -23.21 -21.05 -18.66
N LYS A 62 -24.48 -20.67 -18.75
CA LYS A 62 -24.94 -19.30 -18.55
C LYS A 62 -24.57 -18.77 -17.17
N LYS A 63 -24.71 -19.57 -16.13
CA LYS A 63 -24.38 -19.19 -14.76
C LYS A 63 -22.88 -18.94 -14.58
N VAL A 64 -22.03 -19.82 -15.09
CA VAL A 64 -20.57 -19.70 -14.99
C VAL A 64 -20.07 -18.54 -15.85
N SER A 65 -20.55 -18.45 -17.11
CA SER A 65 -20.19 -17.34 -18.01
C SER A 65 -20.55 -15.98 -17.45
N SER A 66 -21.72 -15.84 -16.82
CA SER A 66 -22.13 -14.61 -16.15
C SER A 66 -21.21 -14.22 -14.99
N ARG A 67 -20.64 -15.19 -14.25
CA ARG A 67 -19.67 -14.91 -13.19
C ARG A 67 -18.34 -14.45 -13.76
N ILE A 68 -17.84 -15.13 -14.80
CA ILE A 68 -16.62 -14.76 -15.49
C ILE A 68 -16.73 -13.33 -16.00
N GLU A 69 -17.86 -12.97 -16.62
CA GLU A 69 -18.08 -11.62 -17.15
C GLU A 69 -18.06 -10.56 -16.05
N LYS A 70 -18.71 -10.82 -14.92
CA LYS A 70 -18.66 -9.93 -13.75
C LYS A 70 -17.24 -9.72 -13.25
N TYR A 71 -16.42 -10.76 -13.14
CA TYR A 71 -15.04 -10.66 -12.69
C TYR A 71 -14.17 -9.88 -13.70
N LYS A 72 -14.41 -10.06 -15.01
CA LYS A 72 -13.73 -9.31 -16.06
C LYS A 72 -14.06 -7.82 -16.00
N ILE A 73 -15.34 -7.46 -15.81
CA ILE A 73 -15.77 -6.07 -15.67
C ILE A 73 -15.10 -5.43 -14.46
N GLU A 74 -15.18 -6.09 -13.28
CA GLU A 74 -14.53 -5.58 -12.06
C GLU A 74 -13.01 -5.39 -12.25
N LYS A 75 -12.35 -6.33 -12.96
CA LYS A 75 -10.93 -6.23 -13.27
C LYS A 75 -10.61 -5.00 -14.12
N ILE A 76 -11.37 -4.75 -15.18
CA ILE A 76 -11.20 -3.58 -16.07
C ILE A 76 -11.38 -2.28 -15.30
N GLU A 77 -12.36 -2.20 -14.40
CA GLU A 77 -12.58 -1.03 -13.54
C GLU A 77 -11.40 -0.78 -12.61
N LEU A 78 -10.84 -1.83 -12.01
CA LEU A 78 -9.67 -1.73 -11.14
C LEU A 78 -8.40 -1.34 -11.91
N GLU A 79 -8.22 -1.86 -13.13
CA GLU A 79 -7.11 -1.48 -14.01
C GLU A 79 -7.17 0.02 -14.34
N LYS A 80 -8.34 0.54 -14.68
CA LYS A 80 -8.53 1.99 -14.89
C LYS A 80 -8.28 2.83 -13.65
N GLN A 81 -8.72 2.34 -12.47
CA GLN A 81 -8.41 3.00 -11.21
C GLN A 81 -6.90 3.03 -10.95
N CYS A 82 -6.20 1.94 -11.23
CA CYS A 82 -4.75 1.86 -11.06
C CYS A 82 -4.00 2.87 -11.93
N GLU A 83 -4.46 3.12 -13.16
CA GLU A 83 -3.87 4.12 -14.07
C GLU A 83 -4.01 5.56 -13.55
N SER A 84 -5.03 5.84 -12.75
CA SER A 84 -5.27 7.16 -12.17
C SER A 84 -4.50 7.45 -10.88
N ILE A 85 -3.82 6.44 -10.31
CA ILE A 85 -3.08 6.55 -9.06
C ILE A 85 -1.61 6.90 -9.37
N GLU A 86 -1.01 7.78 -8.54
CA GLU A 86 0.44 8.01 -8.62
C GLU A 86 1.18 6.67 -8.45
N PRO A 87 2.04 6.28 -9.41
CA PRO A 87 2.77 5.00 -9.33
C PRO A 87 3.57 4.91 -8.04
N LEU A 88 3.56 3.74 -7.42
CA LEU A 88 4.27 3.50 -6.15
C LEU A 88 5.76 3.87 -6.23
N GLU A 89 6.41 3.61 -7.36
CA GLU A 89 7.82 3.92 -7.59
C GLU A 89 8.07 5.42 -7.52
N VAL A 90 7.18 6.24 -8.13
CA VAL A 90 7.26 7.70 -8.08
C VAL A 90 7.07 8.19 -6.65
N ARG A 91 6.08 7.65 -5.93
CA ARG A 91 5.85 7.97 -4.53
C ARG A 91 7.05 7.62 -3.65
N ILE A 92 7.62 6.43 -3.81
CA ILE A 92 8.83 6.00 -3.07
C ILE A 92 10.00 6.96 -3.34
N GLU A 93 10.22 7.35 -4.60
CA GLU A 93 11.32 8.26 -4.94
C GLU A 93 11.08 9.67 -4.36
N ASN A 94 9.83 10.14 -4.36
CA ASN A 94 9.47 11.41 -3.72
C ASN A 94 9.71 11.36 -2.20
N VAL A 95 9.35 10.26 -1.54
CA VAL A 95 9.61 10.06 -0.10
C VAL A 95 11.13 10.02 0.16
N LYS A 96 11.90 9.30 -0.64
CA LYS A 96 13.38 9.27 -0.53
C LYS A 96 13.98 10.67 -0.65
N LYS A 97 13.51 11.48 -1.59
CA LYS A 97 13.95 12.87 -1.75
C LYS A 97 13.63 13.70 -0.51
N LYS A 98 12.41 13.56 0.02
CA LYS A 98 11.98 14.24 1.26
C LYS A 98 12.86 13.84 2.45
N ILE A 99 13.11 12.55 2.65
CA ILE A 99 13.97 12.07 3.75
C ILE A 99 15.40 12.59 3.61
N ARG A 100 15.98 12.54 2.42
CA ARG A 100 17.32 13.10 2.17
C ARG A 100 17.38 14.58 2.52
N ARG A 101 16.41 15.36 2.06
CA ARG A 101 16.30 16.78 2.35
C ARG A 101 16.17 17.03 3.86
N LEU A 102 15.33 16.27 4.57
CA LEU A 102 15.21 16.35 6.03
C LEU A 102 16.53 16.09 6.73
N LEU A 103 17.30 15.09 6.30
CA LEU A 103 18.62 14.75 6.86
C LEU A 103 19.68 15.81 6.57
N ASP A 104 19.64 16.46 5.42
CA ASP A 104 20.57 17.54 5.08
C ASP A 104 20.30 18.80 5.90
N ILE A 105 19.05 19.08 6.19
CA ILE A 105 18.62 20.23 6.98
C ILE A 105 18.94 20.06 8.46
N SER A 106 18.76 18.87 9.02
CA SER A 106 19.12 18.60 10.42
C SER A 106 20.59 18.92 10.76
N TYR A 107 21.42 19.09 9.74
CA TYR A 107 22.83 19.48 9.86
C TYR A 107 23.08 20.99 9.81
N ASN A 108 22.21 21.74 9.12
CA ASN A 108 22.37 23.18 8.86
C ASN A 108 21.47 24.09 9.72
N GLY A 109 20.72 23.49 10.65
CA GLY A 109 19.72 24.17 11.45
C GLY A 109 18.30 23.97 10.90
N VAL A 110 17.33 23.86 11.80
CA VAL A 110 15.93 23.61 11.46
C VAL A 110 15.24 24.96 11.25
N ASP A 111 14.81 25.23 10.03
CA ASP A 111 13.95 26.36 9.69
C ASP A 111 12.48 25.97 9.93
N GLU A 112 11.66 26.89 10.42
CA GLU A 112 10.24 26.70 10.71
C GLU A 112 9.47 26.19 9.49
N LYS A 113 9.75 26.70 8.29
CA LYS A 113 9.16 26.28 7.01
C LYS A 113 9.37 24.82 6.69
N ILE A 114 10.43 24.24 7.21
CA ILE A 114 10.80 22.85 6.99
C ILE A 114 10.03 21.92 7.90
N ILE A 115 9.83 22.35 9.16
CA ILE A 115 8.94 21.62 10.07
C ILE A 115 7.54 21.55 9.46
N GLU A 116 7.01 22.67 8.96
CA GLU A 116 5.70 22.73 8.31
C GLU A 116 5.61 21.82 7.06
N GLU A 117 6.70 21.71 6.27
CA GLU A 117 6.71 20.87 5.06
C GLU A 117 6.67 19.36 5.38
N PHE A 118 7.32 18.91 6.47
CA PHE A 118 7.53 17.48 6.71
C PHE A 118 6.76 16.91 7.91
N VAL A 119 6.39 17.75 8.86
CA VAL A 119 5.78 17.32 10.12
C VAL A 119 4.29 17.59 10.10
N ASP A 120 3.49 16.54 10.28
CA ASP A 120 2.04 16.65 10.43
C ASP A 120 1.68 17.18 11.85
N LYS A 121 2.29 16.57 12.86
CA LYS A 121 2.15 17.03 14.25
C LYS A 121 3.27 16.51 15.15
N ILE A 122 3.50 17.22 16.25
CA ILE A 122 4.36 16.83 17.34
C ILE A 122 3.50 16.71 18.60
N ILE A 123 3.52 15.52 19.23
CA ILE A 123 2.84 15.28 20.50
C ILE A 123 3.89 15.27 21.59
N VAL A 124 3.71 16.15 22.59
CA VAL A 124 4.63 16.27 23.72
C VAL A 124 4.13 15.38 24.85
N HIS A 125 4.93 14.39 25.23
CA HIS A 125 4.72 13.56 26.42
C HIS A 125 5.68 14.00 27.53
N LYS A 126 5.51 13.45 28.73
CA LYS A 126 6.33 13.81 29.88
C LYS A 126 7.83 13.53 29.67
N ASP A 127 8.13 12.41 29.03
CA ASP A 127 9.50 11.90 28.93
C ASP A 127 10.00 11.77 27.48
N TYR A 128 9.16 12.03 26.49
CA TYR A 128 9.51 11.91 25.07
C TYR A 128 8.62 12.80 24.20
N PHE A 129 9.08 13.05 22.96
CA PHE A 129 8.29 13.62 21.86
C PHE A 129 7.91 12.55 20.87
N GLU A 130 6.70 12.63 20.36
CA GLU A 130 6.21 11.80 19.29
C GLU A 130 6.03 12.67 18.04
N TRP A 131 6.86 12.40 17.03
CA TRP A 131 6.87 13.14 15.78
C TRP A 131 6.14 12.35 14.70
N LYS A 132 5.06 12.91 14.19
CA LYS A 132 4.33 12.35 13.06
C LYS A 132 4.69 13.11 11.79
N PHE A 133 5.33 12.41 10.87
CA PHE A 133 5.69 12.96 9.56
C PHE A 133 4.57 12.70 8.55
N ASN A 134 4.34 13.65 7.60
CA ASN A 134 3.27 13.56 6.60
C ASN A 134 3.49 12.47 5.52
N PHE A 135 4.66 11.86 5.50
CA PHE A 135 5.03 10.76 4.58
C PHE A 135 5.14 9.40 5.28
N MET A 136 4.84 9.33 6.58
CA MET A 136 4.91 8.11 7.40
C MET A 136 3.56 7.85 8.08
N ASN A 137 3.21 6.58 8.26
CA ASN A 137 2.01 6.22 9.00
C ASN A 137 2.24 6.11 10.51
N GLU A 138 3.43 5.67 10.91
CA GLU A 138 3.79 5.53 12.31
C GLU A 138 4.64 6.71 12.79
N PRO A 139 4.36 7.25 13.97
CA PRO A 139 5.15 8.33 14.55
C PRO A 139 6.50 7.82 15.04
N ILE A 140 7.51 8.71 15.02
CA ILE A 140 8.81 8.45 15.63
C ILE A 140 8.79 8.99 17.06
N LYS A 141 9.23 8.16 18.01
CA LYS A 141 9.40 8.56 19.40
C LYS A 141 10.82 8.98 19.67
N LEU A 142 11.00 10.20 20.14
CA LEU A 142 12.29 10.76 20.50
C LEU A 142 12.30 11.08 22.00
N VAL A 143 13.21 10.46 22.74
CA VAL A 143 13.40 10.70 24.17
C VAL A 143 14.28 11.91 24.39
N ILE A 144 13.89 12.76 25.33
CA ILE A 144 14.75 13.84 25.79
C ILE A 144 15.72 13.25 26.82
N SER A 145 17.00 13.11 26.43
CA SER A 145 18.05 12.74 27.37
C SER A 145 18.94 13.93 27.66
N GLY A 146 18.89 14.43 28.87
CA GLY A 146 19.75 15.52 29.32
C GLY A 146 19.20 16.21 30.55
N LYS A 147 20.10 16.64 31.46
CA LYS A 147 19.74 17.35 32.68
C LYS A 147 19.70 18.88 32.53
N SER A 148 20.10 19.40 31.38
CA SER A 148 20.19 20.84 31.09
C SER A 148 19.70 21.12 29.66
N LYS A 149 19.18 22.36 29.45
CA LYS A 149 18.76 22.84 28.12
C LYS A 149 19.86 22.78 27.04
N ALA A 150 21.13 22.79 27.45
CA ALA A 150 22.28 22.73 26.55
C ALA A 150 22.70 21.29 26.17
N ASP A 151 22.27 20.28 26.96
CA ASP A 151 22.68 18.88 26.80
C ASP A 151 21.52 17.97 26.37
N CYS A 152 20.44 18.53 25.85
CA CYS A 152 19.32 17.75 25.32
C CYS A 152 19.75 16.99 24.08
N LEU A 153 20.23 15.79 24.27
CA LEU A 153 20.39 14.82 23.21
C LEU A 153 19.06 14.08 23.02
N LEU A 154 18.48 14.21 21.84
CA LEU A 154 17.32 13.42 21.43
C LEU A 154 17.79 11.98 21.20
N LYS A 155 17.35 11.06 22.04
CA LYS A 155 17.52 9.63 21.85
C LYS A 155 16.16 9.04 21.51
N GLU A 156 16.14 8.19 20.49
CA GLU A 156 14.97 7.38 20.16
C GLU A 156 14.80 6.22 21.17
N ILE A 157 13.54 5.88 21.42
CA ILE A 157 13.15 4.65 22.14
C ILE A 157 12.90 3.54 21.13
#